data_ffc6ae7de895d7fb4ee9fc0b4fdbe5ab
#
_entry.id   ffc6ae7de895d7fb4ee9fc0b4fdbe5ab
#
_cell.length_a   1.000
_cell.length_b   1.000
_cell.length_c   1.000
_cell.angle_alpha   90.00
_cell.angle_beta   90.00
_cell.angle_gamma   90.00
#
_symmetry.space_group_name_H-M   'P 1'
#
loop_
_entity.id
_entity.type
_entity.pdbx_description
1 polymer ?
#
loop_
_entity_poly.entity_id
_entity_poly.type
_entity_poly.pdbx_seq_one_letter_code
_entity_poly.pdbx_strand_id
1 'polypeptide(L)'
;MSEIEQLKKQVEAQGGVVRQLKADKADKAAIDEQVKVLLSLKDKLRIASGEPASGSKSAKSFSLKTPKGTKDYTAKEMSVRSKIFSTITSVFEKHGAVTIDTPVFELKEILTGKYGEDSKLIYDLKDQGGEECSLRYDLTVPFARHVAMNGISNVKRFQIAKVYRRDQPAMTKGRMREFYQCDYDIAGQYDAMIPDAECVRVAVEVLTSLDVGSFVIKINHRKILDAIFEVSGVPEDKIRTISSAVDKLDKLPWADVKKEMTEEKGLDESVADKIGEYVRLSGREELLDKLRALPELMASSKAQEGVADMDLFFKYAKIYNILDYVSFDMSLARGLDYYTGIIYEAVLTEENVRPTEAQPTATGAKEVKEGGEIDESQVRVGSIAAGGRYDELVGMFSAARRGGKAKGKNSNVPCVGISFGVERIYSIVMSRLPAETIKANKTQVALKIATELWDAGIPAEFTYKVKPRLQSQYNTCDQEVIPWAVLIGSDEVASGNVKIKNMAVKVEGEEGGVTVKRSDMISELKQRLGL
;
A
#
# COMPACT_ATOMS: atom_id res chain seq x y z
N MET A 1 -16.49 -68.65 11.48
CA MET A 1 -16.18 -67.21 11.35
C MET A 1 -16.64 -66.78 9.96
N SER A 2 -17.40 -65.70 9.88
CA SER A 2 -17.81 -65.15 8.59
C SER A 2 -16.59 -64.57 7.84
N GLU A 3 -16.62 -64.53 6.53
CA GLU A 3 -15.55 -63.95 5.70
C GLU A 3 -15.24 -62.48 6.14
N ILE A 4 -16.26 -61.75 6.53
CA ILE A 4 -16.16 -60.39 7.06
C ILE A 4 -15.35 -60.34 8.39
N GLU A 5 -15.54 -61.32 9.28
CA GLU A 5 -14.79 -61.41 10.53
C GLU A 5 -13.32 -61.74 10.32
N GLN A 6 -13.03 -62.58 9.31
CA GLN A 6 -11.66 -62.91 8.92
C GLN A 6 -10.93 -61.67 8.34
N LEU A 7 -11.60 -60.94 7.45
CA LEU A 7 -11.06 -59.73 6.86
C LEU A 7 -10.84 -58.61 7.91
N LYS A 8 -11.75 -58.47 8.88
CA LYS A 8 -11.55 -57.53 10.02
C LYS A 8 -10.28 -57.84 10.81
N LYS A 9 -10.06 -59.13 11.16
CA LYS A 9 -8.84 -59.55 11.86
C LYS A 9 -7.56 -59.30 11.05
N GLN A 10 -7.62 -59.53 9.71
CA GLN A 10 -6.49 -59.29 8.83
C GLN A 10 -6.17 -57.77 8.74
N VAL A 11 -7.17 -56.91 8.65
CA VAL A 11 -6.98 -55.44 8.63
C VAL A 11 -6.37 -54.95 9.94
N GLU A 12 -6.82 -55.49 11.09
CA GLU A 12 -6.30 -55.15 12.40
C GLU A 12 -4.85 -55.58 12.60
N ALA A 13 -4.53 -56.83 12.22
CA ALA A 13 -3.16 -57.37 12.27
C ALA A 13 -2.21 -56.57 11.38
N GLN A 14 -2.60 -56.30 10.12
CA GLN A 14 -1.80 -55.50 9.21
C GLN A 14 -1.65 -54.04 9.66
N GLY A 15 -2.67 -53.46 10.30
CA GLY A 15 -2.61 -52.14 10.93
C GLY A 15 -1.61 -52.09 12.08
N GLY A 16 -1.45 -53.22 12.82
CA GLY A 16 -0.42 -53.44 13.82
C GLY A 16 0.99 -53.40 13.24
N VAL A 17 1.21 -54.14 12.16
CA VAL A 17 2.51 -54.20 11.44
C VAL A 17 2.93 -52.80 10.97
N VAL A 18 2.03 -52.07 10.35
CA VAL A 18 2.34 -50.67 9.89
C VAL A 18 2.67 -49.75 11.04
N ARG A 19 1.97 -49.88 12.19
CA ARG A 19 2.28 -49.08 13.40
C ARG A 19 3.66 -49.42 13.98
N GLN A 20 4.00 -50.70 14.03
CA GLN A 20 5.29 -51.17 14.51
C GLN A 20 6.44 -50.65 13.63
N LEU A 21 6.36 -50.82 12.31
CA LEU A 21 7.38 -50.31 11.39
C LEU A 21 7.58 -48.80 11.47
N LYS A 22 6.51 -48.02 11.74
CA LYS A 22 6.61 -46.60 11.96
C LYS A 22 7.29 -46.28 13.31
N ALA A 23 6.99 -47.03 14.37
CA ALA A 23 7.62 -46.88 15.68
C ALA A 23 9.11 -47.23 15.63
N ASP A 24 9.47 -48.26 14.90
CA ASP A 24 10.83 -48.75 14.71
C ASP A 24 11.65 -47.91 13.71
N LYS A 25 11.03 -46.82 13.17
CA LYS A 25 11.64 -45.98 12.12
C LYS A 25 12.23 -46.76 10.93
N ALA A 26 11.55 -47.81 10.53
CA ALA A 26 11.94 -48.64 9.39
C ALA A 26 11.99 -47.82 8.08
N ASP A 27 12.69 -48.36 7.06
CA ASP A 27 12.84 -47.67 5.78
C ASP A 27 11.48 -47.31 5.16
N LYS A 28 11.39 -46.15 4.56
CA LYS A 28 10.16 -45.59 3.96
C LYS A 28 9.55 -46.51 2.92
N ALA A 29 10.38 -47.17 2.10
CA ALA A 29 9.94 -48.11 1.10
C ALA A 29 9.21 -49.32 1.72
N ALA A 30 9.73 -49.88 2.82
CA ALA A 30 9.11 -50.97 3.56
C ALA A 30 7.77 -50.56 4.21
N ILE A 31 7.70 -49.33 4.75
CA ILE A 31 6.45 -48.79 5.29
C ILE A 31 5.41 -48.60 4.19
N ASP A 32 5.78 -48.03 3.05
CA ASP A 32 4.87 -47.80 1.92
C ASP A 32 4.32 -49.08 1.32
N GLU A 33 5.13 -50.15 1.29
CA GLU A 33 4.67 -51.49 0.83
C GLU A 33 3.62 -52.07 1.77
N GLN A 34 3.83 -52.04 3.08
CA GLN A 34 2.86 -52.55 4.05
C GLN A 34 1.59 -51.70 4.14
N VAL A 35 1.69 -50.39 3.87
CA VAL A 35 0.51 -49.53 3.71
C VAL A 35 -0.34 -49.90 2.50
N LYS A 36 0.28 -50.26 1.36
CA LYS A 36 -0.46 -50.74 0.18
C LYS A 36 -1.24 -52.02 0.49
N VAL A 37 -0.62 -52.98 1.21
CA VAL A 37 -1.28 -54.21 1.66
C VAL A 37 -2.48 -53.88 2.58
N LEU A 38 -2.30 -52.97 3.54
CA LEU A 38 -3.36 -52.57 4.45
C LEU A 38 -4.55 -51.91 3.70
N LEU A 39 -4.27 -51.07 2.70
CA LEU A 39 -5.31 -50.46 1.87
C LEU A 39 -6.08 -51.50 1.06
N SER A 40 -5.38 -52.49 0.46
CA SER A 40 -6.01 -53.58 -0.28
C SER A 40 -6.94 -54.41 0.60
N LEU A 41 -6.53 -54.75 1.83
CA LEU A 41 -7.35 -55.47 2.81
C LEU A 41 -8.57 -54.67 3.25
N LYS A 42 -8.45 -53.37 3.44
CA LYS A 42 -9.58 -52.48 3.74
C LYS A 42 -10.59 -52.40 2.61
N ASP A 43 -10.12 -52.37 1.36
CA ASP A 43 -11.00 -52.38 0.19
C ASP A 43 -11.77 -53.73 0.06
N LYS A 44 -11.11 -54.86 0.30
CA LYS A 44 -11.76 -56.17 0.33
C LYS A 44 -12.82 -56.25 1.44
N LEU A 45 -12.52 -55.76 2.64
CA LEU A 45 -13.46 -55.71 3.75
C LEU A 45 -14.70 -54.88 3.40
N ARG A 46 -14.48 -53.72 2.79
CA ARG A 46 -15.56 -52.82 2.37
C ARG A 46 -16.49 -53.48 1.34
N ILE A 47 -15.90 -54.15 0.35
CA ILE A 47 -16.68 -54.88 -0.67
C ILE A 47 -17.48 -56.02 -0.03
N ALA A 48 -16.88 -56.75 0.88
CA ALA A 48 -17.53 -57.85 1.59
C ALA A 48 -18.62 -57.38 2.58
N SER A 49 -18.49 -56.18 3.15
CA SER A 49 -19.49 -55.59 4.03
C SER A 49 -20.65 -54.88 3.33
N GLY A 50 -20.61 -54.81 1.98
CA GLY A 50 -21.66 -54.14 1.20
C GLY A 50 -21.69 -52.61 1.34
N GLU A 51 -20.64 -52.03 1.89
CA GLU A 51 -20.54 -50.57 1.99
C GLU A 51 -20.28 -49.96 0.60
N PRO A 52 -21.01 -48.90 0.23
CA PRO A 52 -20.83 -48.28 -1.08
C PRO A 52 -19.38 -47.79 -1.23
N ALA A 53 -18.84 -47.92 -2.41
CA ALA A 53 -17.50 -47.43 -2.71
C ALA A 53 -17.38 -45.98 -2.26
N SER A 54 -16.50 -45.70 -1.30
CA SER A 54 -16.10 -44.32 -0.97
C SER A 54 -15.23 -43.78 -2.12
N GLY A 55 -15.80 -43.76 -3.28
CA GLY A 55 -15.23 -43.32 -4.56
C GLY A 55 -15.72 -41.94 -4.94
N SER A 56 -15.97 -41.07 -3.98
CA SER A 56 -15.71 -39.66 -4.22
C SER A 56 -14.27 -39.43 -3.76
N LYS A 57 -13.32 -39.25 -4.70
CA LYS A 57 -12.19 -38.35 -4.43
C LYS A 57 -12.82 -37.21 -3.67
N SER A 58 -12.55 -37.08 -2.36
CA SER A 58 -12.96 -35.90 -1.59
C SER A 58 -12.55 -34.75 -2.49
N ALA A 59 -13.51 -34.01 -3.01
CA ALA A 59 -13.23 -32.81 -3.74
C ALA A 59 -12.27 -32.07 -2.81
N LYS A 60 -11.04 -31.82 -3.25
CA LYS A 60 -10.01 -31.18 -2.41
C LYS A 60 -10.72 -30.02 -1.76
N SER A 61 -10.94 -30.09 -0.46
CA SER A 61 -11.63 -29.05 0.29
C SER A 61 -10.91 -27.75 -0.01
N PHE A 62 -11.54 -26.95 -0.83
CA PHE A 62 -10.98 -25.73 -1.33
C PHE A 62 -11.17 -24.69 -0.22
N SER A 63 -10.09 -24.19 0.29
CA SER A 63 -10.11 -23.18 1.34
C SER A 63 -10.56 -21.85 0.74
N LEU A 64 -11.75 -21.38 1.11
CA LEU A 64 -12.25 -20.05 0.76
C LEU A 64 -11.47 -18.99 1.54
N LYS A 65 -10.49 -18.39 0.88
CA LYS A 65 -9.68 -17.29 1.43
C LYS A 65 -9.14 -16.41 0.31
N THR A 66 -8.87 -15.16 0.62
CA THR A 66 -8.11 -14.27 -0.27
C THR A 66 -6.64 -14.71 -0.34
N PRO A 67 -5.92 -14.41 -1.42
CA PRO A 67 -4.47 -14.62 -1.49
C PRO A 67 -3.75 -13.88 -0.35
N LYS A 68 -2.61 -14.43 0.11
CA LYS A 68 -1.80 -13.80 1.17
C LYS A 68 -1.40 -12.39 0.77
N GLY A 69 -1.65 -11.41 1.64
CA GLY A 69 -1.33 -10.00 1.39
C GLY A 69 -2.37 -9.26 0.53
N THR A 70 -3.57 -9.84 0.35
CA THR A 70 -4.72 -9.18 -0.27
C THR A 70 -5.90 -9.17 0.69
N LYS A 71 -6.87 -8.29 0.44
CA LYS A 71 -8.03 -8.12 1.32
C LYS A 71 -9.27 -7.72 0.51
N ASP A 72 -10.44 -8.27 0.92
CA ASP A 72 -11.74 -7.72 0.56
C ASP A 72 -12.10 -6.55 1.48
N TYR A 73 -12.73 -5.53 0.93
CA TYR A 73 -13.19 -4.37 1.68
C TYR A 73 -14.72 -4.35 1.73
N THR A 74 -15.26 -4.23 2.92
CA THR A 74 -16.71 -4.09 3.15
C THR A 74 -17.21 -2.71 2.68
N ALA A 75 -18.52 -2.55 2.51
CA ALA A 75 -19.12 -1.26 2.13
C ALA A 75 -18.74 -0.13 3.11
N LYS A 76 -18.68 -0.44 4.40
CA LYS A 76 -18.24 0.48 5.46
C LYS A 76 -16.79 0.94 5.27
N GLU A 77 -15.89 0.01 5.04
CA GLU A 77 -14.47 0.31 4.77
C GLU A 77 -14.30 1.08 3.47
N MET A 78 -15.09 0.74 2.44
CA MET A 78 -15.07 1.44 1.16
C MET A 78 -15.57 2.89 1.26
N SER A 79 -16.48 3.23 2.18
CA SER A 79 -16.89 4.62 2.38
C SER A 79 -15.72 5.51 2.83
N VAL A 80 -14.87 5.01 3.73
CA VAL A 80 -13.65 5.71 4.17
C VAL A 80 -12.64 5.79 3.03
N ARG A 81 -12.43 4.69 2.31
CA ARG A 81 -11.50 4.65 1.18
C ARG A 81 -11.90 5.62 0.06
N SER A 82 -13.20 5.67 -0.27
CA SER A 82 -13.73 6.62 -1.27
C SER A 82 -13.48 8.07 -0.87
N LYS A 83 -13.61 8.40 0.42
CA LYS A 83 -13.27 9.73 0.93
C LYS A 83 -11.77 10.02 0.78
N ILE A 84 -10.90 9.06 1.07
CA ILE A 84 -9.45 9.21 0.86
C ILE A 84 -9.16 9.47 -0.61
N PHE A 85 -9.70 8.66 -1.52
CA PHE A 85 -9.50 8.84 -2.96
C PHE A 85 -10.01 10.19 -3.46
N SER A 86 -11.22 10.60 -3.07
CA SER A 86 -11.78 11.89 -3.50
C SER A 86 -10.97 13.08 -2.98
N THR A 87 -10.47 13.02 -1.74
CA THR A 87 -9.62 14.07 -1.18
C THR A 87 -8.29 14.18 -1.95
N ILE A 88 -7.63 13.05 -2.20
CA ILE A 88 -6.37 13.03 -2.97
C ILE A 88 -6.59 13.55 -4.39
N THR A 89 -7.63 13.05 -5.08
CA THR A 89 -7.97 13.47 -6.44
C THR A 89 -8.22 14.97 -6.51
N SER A 90 -9.01 15.53 -5.58
CA SER A 90 -9.31 16.97 -5.54
C SER A 90 -8.06 17.83 -5.39
N VAL A 91 -7.08 17.40 -4.58
CA VAL A 91 -5.80 18.11 -4.45
C VAL A 91 -5.00 18.02 -5.75
N PHE A 92 -4.91 16.86 -6.37
CA PHE A 92 -4.18 16.67 -7.63
C PHE A 92 -4.77 17.52 -8.77
N GLU A 93 -6.09 17.54 -8.92
CA GLU A 93 -6.81 18.36 -9.91
C GLU A 93 -6.64 19.86 -9.64
N LYS A 94 -6.66 20.28 -8.37
CA LYS A 94 -6.40 21.67 -7.95
C LYS A 94 -5.01 22.14 -8.37
N HIS A 95 -4.02 21.23 -8.37
CA HIS A 95 -2.66 21.48 -8.85
C HIS A 95 -2.53 21.31 -10.37
N GLY A 96 -3.62 21.16 -11.11
CA GLY A 96 -3.67 21.12 -12.57
C GLY A 96 -3.21 19.80 -13.19
N ALA A 97 -3.18 18.71 -12.45
CA ALA A 97 -2.85 17.40 -12.99
C ALA A 97 -4.04 16.78 -13.72
N VAL A 98 -3.77 16.07 -14.81
CA VAL A 98 -4.74 15.28 -15.57
C VAL A 98 -4.59 13.80 -15.22
N THR A 99 -5.71 13.08 -15.19
CA THR A 99 -5.66 11.63 -14.93
C THR A 99 -5.21 10.87 -16.17
N ILE A 100 -4.40 9.84 -15.95
CA ILE A 100 -4.03 8.84 -16.96
C ILE A 100 -4.23 7.44 -16.40
N ASP A 101 -4.22 6.44 -17.27
CA ASP A 101 -4.15 5.03 -16.86
C ASP A 101 -3.12 4.26 -17.70
N THR A 102 -2.49 3.27 -17.09
CA THR A 102 -1.52 2.37 -17.73
C THR A 102 -1.92 0.91 -17.44
N PRO A 103 -1.52 -0.06 -18.26
CA PRO A 103 -1.86 -1.46 -18.04
C PRO A 103 -1.44 -1.99 -16.67
N VAL A 104 -2.19 -2.93 -16.11
CA VAL A 104 -1.86 -3.62 -14.85
C VAL A 104 -0.60 -4.47 -14.98
N PHE A 105 -0.37 -5.05 -16.13
CA PHE A 105 0.84 -5.79 -16.46
C PHE A 105 1.64 -5.06 -17.55
N GLU A 106 2.94 -5.17 -17.46
CA GLU A 106 3.91 -4.61 -18.38
C GLU A 106 4.75 -5.74 -18.98
N LEU A 107 5.38 -5.49 -20.11
CA LEU A 107 6.42 -6.38 -20.61
C LEU A 107 7.51 -6.53 -19.54
N LYS A 108 7.94 -7.75 -19.28
CA LYS A 108 8.96 -8.05 -18.27
C LYS A 108 10.24 -7.25 -18.45
N GLU A 109 10.67 -7.06 -19.70
CA GLU A 109 11.85 -6.26 -20.05
C GLU A 109 11.74 -4.78 -19.66
N ILE A 110 10.52 -4.23 -19.61
CA ILE A 110 10.27 -2.84 -19.18
C ILE A 110 10.58 -2.67 -17.69
N LEU A 111 10.25 -3.69 -16.88
CA LEU A 111 10.45 -3.65 -15.44
C LEU A 111 11.85 -4.13 -15.02
N THR A 112 12.45 -5.04 -15.80
CA THR A 112 13.76 -5.62 -15.48
C THR A 112 14.86 -4.55 -15.37
N GLY A 113 15.66 -4.63 -14.30
CA GLY A 113 16.79 -3.75 -14.07
C GLY A 113 16.45 -2.32 -13.64
N LYS A 114 15.17 -2.00 -13.37
CA LYS A 114 14.75 -0.66 -12.92
C LYS A 114 14.66 -0.53 -11.40
N TYR A 115 14.58 -1.63 -10.69
CA TYR A 115 14.29 -1.67 -9.24
C TYR A 115 15.43 -2.27 -8.41
N GLY A 116 16.57 -2.51 -8.98
CA GLY A 116 17.71 -3.06 -8.27
C GLY A 116 17.42 -4.36 -7.54
N GLU A 117 17.73 -4.39 -6.23
CA GLU A 117 17.44 -5.57 -5.39
C GLU A 117 15.95 -5.87 -5.28
N ASP A 118 15.08 -4.87 -5.39
CA ASP A 118 13.63 -5.03 -5.35
C ASP A 118 13.07 -5.76 -6.57
N SER A 119 13.84 -5.93 -7.64
CA SER A 119 13.45 -6.70 -8.83
C SER A 119 12.99 -8.13 -8.48
N LYS A 120 13.51 -8.73 -7.42
CA LYS A 120 13.08 -10.04 -6.88
C LYS A 120 11.66 -10.03 -6.30
N LEU A 121 11.09 -8.85 -6.05
CA LEU A 121 9.74 -8.66 -5.52
C LEU A 121 8.69 -8.49 -6.60
N ILE A 122 9.06 -8.50 -7.88
CA ILE A 122 8.12 -8.42 -9.00
C ILE A 122 7.39 -9.76 -9.15
N TYR A 123 6.10 -9.70 -9.47
CA TYR A 123 5.30 -10.86 -9.85
C TYR A 123 5.41 -11.10 -11.36
N ASP A 124 6.16 -12.10 -11.76
CA ASP A 124 6.15 -12.58 -13.14
C ASP A 124 4.87 -13.38 -13.42
N LEU A 125 4.27 -13.16 -14.56
CA LEU A 125 3.14 -13.93 -15.02
C LEU A 125 3.64 -15.21 -15.69
N LYS A 126 2.88 -16.32 -15.48
CA LYS A 126 3.19 -17.55 -16.17
C LYS A 126 2.95 -17.38 -17.66
N ASP A 127 3.92 -17.77 -18.47
CA ASP A 127 3.81 -17.74 -19.92
C ASP A 127 2.57 -18.53 -20.39
N GLN A 128 1.77 -17.89 -21.24
CA GLN A 128 0.58 -18.46 -21.88
C GLN A 128 0.76 -18.59 -23.41
N GLY A 129 2.01 -18.45 -23.89
CA GLY A 129 2.34 -18.39 -25.30
C GLY A 129 2.21 -16.99 -25.86
N GLY A 130 3.27 -16.18 -25.77
CA GLY A 130 3.29 -14.81 -26.23
C GLY A 130 4.41 -14.00 -25.61
N GLU A 131 4.13 -12.75 -25.29
CA GLU A 131 5.09 -11.84 -24.65
C GLU A 131 5.22 -12.16 -23.15
N GLU A 132 6.45 -12.19 -22.64
CA GLU A 132 6.68 -12.32 -21.20
C GLU A 132 6.24 -11.04 -20.48
N CYS A 133 5.32 -11.17 -19.53
CA CYS A 133 4.73 -10.07 -18.79
C CYS A 133 4.94 -10.25 -17.28
N SER A 134 4.90 -9.13 -16.59
CA SER A 134 4.95 -9.07 -15.13
C SER A 134 3.93 -8.05 -14.61
N LEU A 135 3.43 -8.22 -13.40
CA LEU A 135 2.58 -7.21 -12.77
C LEU A 135 3.39 -5.97 -12.41
N ARG A 136 2.83 -4.79 -12.63
CA ARG A 136 3.49 -3.52 -12.30
C ARG A 136 3.83 -3.45 -10.81
N TYR A 137 5.06 -3.06 -10.51
CA TYR A 137 5.60 -2.92 -9.16
C TYR A 137 5.24 -1.54 -8.55
N ASP A 138 5.21 -0.51 -9.38
CA ASP A 138 4.82 0.88 -9.11
C ASP A 138 4.08 1.48 -10.31
N LEU A 139 3.79 2.78 -10.25
CA LEU A 139 3.20 3.54 -11.36
C LEU A 139 4.22 4.46 -12.04
N THR A 140 5.45 4.57 -11.52
CA THR A 140 6.51 5.46 -12.02
C THR A 140 7.14 4.92 -13.30
N VAL A 141 7.57 3.64 -13.30
CA VAL A 141 8.16 3.00 -14.47
C VAL A 141 7.17 2.89 -15.63
N PRO A 142 5.92 2.45 -15.44
CA PRO A 142 4.88 2.51 -16.48
C PRO A 142 4.63 3.93 -17.02
N PHE A 143 4.66 4.95 -16.18
CA PHE A 143 4.52 6.34 -16.60
C PHE A 143 5.71 6.77 -17.49
N ALA A 144 6.95 6.52 -17.08
CA ALA A 144 8.12 6.85 -17.87
C ALA A 144 8.11 6.16 -19.23
N ARG A 145 7.70 4.87 -19.30
CA ARG A 145 7.46 4.15 -20.56
C ARG A 145 6.38 4.83 -21.40
N HIS A 146 5.26 5.26 -20.76
CA HIS A 146 4.16 5.95 -21.44
C HIS A 146 4.62 7.28 -22.08
N VAL A 147 5.37 8.10 -21.33
CA VAL A 147 5.94 9.37 -21.80
C VAL A 147 6.87 9.13 -23.01
N ALA A 148 7.79 8.18 -22.89
CA ALA A 148 8.73 7.84 -23.97
C ALA A 148 8.02 7.29 -25.20
N MET A 149 7.07 6.38 -25.04
CA MET A 149 6.34 5.73 -26.12
C MET A 149 5.50 6.73 -26.93
N ASN A 150 4.89 7.70 -26.27
CA ASN A 150 4.00 8.68 -26.90
C ASN A 150 4.73 9.98 -27.29
N GLY A 151 6.03 10.14 -26.98
CA GLY A 151 6.81 11.34 -27.29
C GLY A 151 6.30 12.59 -26.56
N ILE A 152 5.80 12.42 -25.35
CA ILE A 152 5.28 13.51 -24.53
C ILE A 152 6.45 14.38 -24.05
N SER A 153 6.39 15.67 -24.28
CA SER A 153 7.44 16.63 -23.90
C SER A 153 7.19 17.26 -22.53
N ASN A 154 5.93 17.42 -22.15
CA ASN A 154 5.51 17.95 -20.86
C ASN A 154 4.11 17.45 -20.49
N VAL A 155 3.92 17.09 -19.23
CA VAL A 155 2.62 16.74 -18.67
C VAL A 155 2.69 16.81 -17.14
N LYS A 156 1.61 17.25 -16.54
CA LYS A 156 1.35 17.10 -15.12
C LYS A 156 0.21 16.08 -14.98
N ARG A 157 0.52 14.92 -14.41
CA ARG A 157 -0.42 13.79 -14.39
C ARG A 157 -0.67 13.28 -12.98
N PHE A 158 -1.79 12.59 -12.79
CA PHE A 158 -1.96 11.67 -11.68
C PHE A 158 -2.52 10.32 -12.16
N GLN A 159 -2.27 9.29 -11.37
CA GLN A 159 -2.84 7.96 -11.55
C GLN A 159 -3.11 7.32 -10.20
N ILE A 160 -4.33 6.79 -10.02
CA ILE A 160 -4.74 6.06 -8.82
C ILE A 160 -5.02 4.62 -9.24
N ALA A 161 -4.13 3.71 -8.87
CA ALA A 161 -4.22 2.34 -9.34
C ALA A 161 -3.53 1.34 -8.41
N LYS A 162 -3.89 0.05 -8.55
CA LYS A 162 -3.27 -1.04 -7.80
C LYS A 162 -1.89 -1.37 -8.34
N VAL A 163 -0.97 -1.66 -7.42
CA VAL A 163 0.38 -2.18 -7.71
C VAL A 163 0.62 -3.47 -6.89
N TYR A 164 1.64 -4.23 -7.27
CA TYR A 164 1.81 -5.60 -6.80
C TYR A 164 3.25 -5.87 -6.38
N ARG A 165 3.45 -6.29 -5.12
CA ARG A 165 4.79 -6.58 -4.58
C ARG A 165 4.79 -7.90 -3.81
N ARG A 166 5.73 -8.80 -4.12
CA ARG A 166 5.89 -10.11 -3.44
C ARG A 166 6.50 -10.00 -2.04
N ASP A 167 6.37 -8.85 -1.42
CA ASP A 167 6.92 -8.58 -0.11
C ASP A 167 6.19 -9.36 1.02
N GLN A 168 6.81 -9.42 2.19
CA GLN A 168 6.15 -9.97 3.38
C GLN A 168 5.08 -8.98 3.86
N PRO A 169 3.81 -9.40 3.92
CA PRO A 169 2.73 -8.50 4.31
C PRO A 169 2.69 -8.29 5.83
N ALA A 170 2.28 -7.07 6.24
CA ALA A 170 1.86 -6.72 7.60
C ALA A 170 0.52 -5.97 7.46
N MET A 171 -0.56 -6.75 7.41
CA MET A 171 -1.89 -6.30 7.01
C MET A 171 -2.45 -5.19 7.90
N THR A 172 -2.25 -5.29 9.21
CA THR A 172 -2.72 -4.31 10.20
C THR A 172 -2.01 -2.96 10.07
N LYS A 173 -0.83 -2.93 9.48
CA LYS A 173 -0.01 -1.73 9.22
C LYS A 173 -0.11 -1.23 7.78
N GLY A 174 -1.06 -1.77 7.00
CA GLY A 174 -1.25 -1.38 5.60
C GLY A 174 -0.13 -1.82 4.64
N ARG A 175 0.73 -2.79 5.03
CA ARG A 175 1.72 -3.40 4.14
C ARG A 175 1.12 -4.63 3.48
N MET A 176 0.73 -4.49 2.24
CA MET A 176 0.04 -5.51 1.46
C MET A 176 0.84 -5.92 0.23
N ARG A 177 0.44 -7.01 -0.41
CA ARG A 177 0.99 -7.46 -1.71
C ARG A 177 0.26 -6.86 -2.90
N GLU A 178 -1.01 -6.53 -2.74
CA GLU A 178 -1.82 -5.74 -3.65
C GLU A 178 -2.29 -4.50 -2.90
N PHE A 179 -1.96 -3.30 -3.39
CA PHE A 179 -2.33 -2.05 -2.74
C PHE A 179 -2.43 -0.91 -3.76
N TYR A 180 -3.14 0.14 -3.40
CA TYR A 180 -3.27 1.33 -4.24
C TYR A 180 -2.13 2.31 -4.01
N GLN A 181 -1.56 2.80 -5.10
CA GLN A 181 -0.76 4.02 -5.13
C GLN A 181 -1.58 5.15 -5.76
N CYS A 182 -1.43 6.34 -5.22
CA CYS A 182 -1.92 7.58 -5.81
C CYS A 182 -0.69 8.40 -6.17
N ASP A 183 -0.33 8.38 -7.44
CA ASP A 183 0.87 9.03 -7.95
C ASP A 183 0.53 10.36 -8.61
N TYR A 184 1.32 11.39 -8.30
CA TYR A 184 1.30 12.69 -8.92
C TYR A 184 2.68 13.00 -9.46
N ASP A 185 2.80 13.30 -10.76
CA ASP A 185 4.09 13.55 -11.41
C ASP A 185 4.02 14.74 -12.36
N ILE A 186 5.13 15.46 -12.40
CA ILE A 186 5.39 16.57 -13.32
C ILE A 186 6.55 16.15 -14.24
N ALA A 187 6.28 16.00 -15.51
CA ALA A 187 7.26 15.70 -16.55
C ALA A 187 7.45 16.91 -17.47
N GLY A 188 8.68 17.29 -17.77
CA GLY A 188 9.00 18.39 -18.66
C GLY A 188 10.25 19.17 -18.25
N GLN A 189 10.67 20.08 -19.13
CA GLN A 189 11.77 21.00 -18.86
C GLN A 189 11.22 22.23 -18.13
N TYR A 190 11.65 22.44 -16.89
CA TYR A 190 11.25 23.56 -16.02
C TYR A 190 12.49 24.11 -15.30
N ASP A 191 12.34 25.28 -14.70
CA ASP A 191 13.38 25.85 -13.86
C ASP A 191 13.59 25.00 -12.60
N ALA A 192 14.84 24.98 -12.13
CA ALA A 192 15.29 24.10 -11.06
C ALA A 192 14.43 24.26 -9.78
N MET A 193 14.09 23.14 -9.17
CA MET A 193 13.41 23.00 -7.88
C MET A 193 11.99 23.56 -7.79
N ILE A 194 11.43 24.20 -8.84
CA ILE A 194 10.04 24.69 -8.83
C ILE A 194 9.05 23.52 -8.77
N PRO A 195 9.10 22.54 -9.71
CA PRO A 195 8.20 21.38 -9.65
C PRO A 195 8.49 20.49 -8.45
N ASP A 196 9.73 20.45 -7.99
CA ASP A 196 10.13 19.65 -6.82
C ASP A 196 9.46 20.16 -5.53
N ALA A 197 9.50 21.46 -5.31
CA ALA A 197 8.84 22.09 -4.17
C ALA A 197 7.30 21.99 -4.27
N GLU A 198 6.74 22.02 -5.50
CA GLU A 198 5.31 21.81 -5.70
C GLU A 198 4.89 20.37 -5.31
N CYS A 199 5.66 19.35 -5.66
CA CYS A 199 5.39 17.97 -5.23
C CYS A 199 5.34 17.83 -3.70
N VAL A 200 6.28 18.49 -2.99
CA VAL A 200 6.27 18.49 -1.52
C VAL A 200 5.08 19.30 -0.97
N ARG A 201 4.69 20.40 -1.62
CA ARG A 201 3.46 21.15 -1.27
C ARG A 201 2.20 20.29 -1.44
N VAL A 202 2.09 19.54 -2.52
CA VAL A 202 1.00 18.58 -2.76
C VAL A 202 0.96 17.54 -1.63
N ALA A 203 2.13 17.03 -1.21
CA ALA A 203 2.22 16.08 -0.10
C ALA A 203 1.65 16.67 1.21
N VAL A 204 2.08 17.86 1.58
CA VAL A 204 1.59 18.54 2.78
C VAL A 204 0.08 18.77 2.70
N GLU A 205 -0.43 19.22 1.57
CA GLU A 205 -1.86 19.50 1.39
C GLU A 205 -2.72 18.24 1.48
N VAL A 206 -2.32 17.15 0.83
CA VAL A 206 -3.02 15.86 0.90
C VAL A 206 -3.05 15.33 2.33
N LEU A 207 -1.89 15.25 2.99
CA LEU A 207 -1.79 14.66 4.33
C LEU A 207 -2.52 15.47 5.39
N THR A 208 -2.47 16.81 5.29
CA THR A 208 -3.23 17.72 6.16
C THR A 208 -4.74 17.57 5.93
N SER A 209 -5.18 17.52 4.68
CA SER A 209 -6.60 17.37 4.33
C SER A 209 -7.20 16.03 4.76
N LEU A 210 -6.37 14.98 4.86
CA LEU A 210 -6.76 13.65 5.34
C LEU A 210 -6.70 13.50 6.86
N ASP A 211 -6.21 14.52 7.57
CA ASP A 211 -6.02 14.50 9.03
C ASP A 211 -5.29 13.24 9.53
N VAL A 212 -4.16 12.93 8.89
CA VAL A 212 -3.36 11.75 9.27
C VAL A 212 -2.64 11.92 10.62
N GLY A 213 -2.69 13.09 11.23
CA GLY A 213 -1.97 13.48 12.45
C GLY A 213 -0.70 14.25 12.14
N SER A 214 0.19 14.37 13.13
CA SER A 214 1.47 15.05 12.93
C SER A 214 2.40 14.18 12.10
N PHE A 215 3.01 14.81 11.11
CA PHE A 215 3.94 14.16 10.20
C PHE A 215 5.11 15.10 9.87
N VAL A 216 6.19 14.52 9.40
CA VAL A 216 7.33 15.23 8.84
C VAL A 216 7.66 14.67 7.47
N ILE A 217 8.05 15.53 6.54
CA ILE A 217 8.58 15.16 5.24
C ILE A 217 10.11 15.25 5.33
N LYS A 218 10.74 14.11 5.46
CA LYS A 218 12.19 14.00 5.34
C LYS A 218 12.58 14.25 3.89
N ILE A 219 13.59 15.07 3.67
CA ILE A 219 14.13 15.33 2.33
C ILE A 219 15.64 15.11 2.32
N ASN A 220 16.16 14.72 1.17
CA ASN A 220 17.58 14.65 0.89
C ASN A 220 17.83 14.87 -0.60
N HIS A 221 19.09 14.89 -1.03
CA HIS A 221 19.45 15.09 -2.42
C HIS A 221 20.46 14.05 -2.89
N ARG A 222 20.15 13.37 -4.01
CA ARG A 222 20.97 12.28 -4.54
C ARG A 222 22.42 12.68 -4.78
N LYS A 223 22.67 13.85 -5.38
CA LYS A 223 24.02 14.33 -5.66
C LYS A 223 24.85 14.55 -4.39
N ILE A 224 24.20 14.97 -3.28
CA ILE A 224 24.89 15.13 -1.99
C ILE A 224 25.26 13.75 -1.43
N LEU A 225 24.34 12.78 -1.49
CA LEU A 225 24.63 11.41 -1.05
C LEU A 225 25.76 10.77 -1.85
N ASP A 226 25.72 10.91 -3.19
CA ASP A 226 26.78 10.39 -4.06
C ASP A 226 28.14 11.02 -3.73
N ALA A 227 28.17 12.33 -3.46
CA ALA A 227 29.37 13.02 -3.04
C ALA A 227 29.88 12.52 -1.67
N ILE A 228 28.99 12.28 -0.71
CA ILE A 228 29.36 11.72 0.60
C ILE A 228 30.03 10.34 0.44
N PHE A 229 29.46 9.46 -0.38
CA PHE A 229 30.05 8.16 -0.61
C PHE A 229 31.40 8.26 -1.32
N GLU A 230 31.53 9.16 -2.31
CA GLU A 230 32.76 9.42 -3.05
C GLU A 230 33.88 9.94 -2.13
N VAL A 231 33.62 11.00 -1.36
CA VAL A 231 34.64 11.59 -0.44
C VAL A 231 34.95 10.71 0.75
N SER A 232 34.05 9.79 1.12
CA SER A 232 34.30 8.78 2.15
C SER A 232 35.15 7.63 1.64
N GLY A 233 35.32 7.47 0.31
CA GLY A 233 36.14 6.42 -0.30
C GLY A 233 35.38 5.12 -0.55
N VAL A 234 34.05 5.16 -0.71
CA VAL A 234 33.25 3.99 -1.10
C VAL A 234 33.60 3.59 -2.54
N PRO A 235 33.98 2.32 -2.81
CA PRO A 235 34.16 1.83 -4.17
C PRO A 235 32.88 1.97 -5.00
N GLU A 236 32.98 2.35 -6.27
CA GLU A 236 31.85 2.62 -7.14
C GLU A 236 30.87 1.44 -7.25
N ASP A 237 31.40 0.22 -7.32
CA ASP A 237 30.64 -1.04 -7.36
C ASP A 237 29.88 -1.33 -6.06
N LYS A 238 30.26 -0.71 -4.94
CA LYS A 238 29.64 -0.89 -3.63
C LYS A 238 28.64 0.22 -3.27
N ILE A 239 28.63 1.35 -3.96
CA ILE A 239 27.76 2.50 -3.61
C ILE A 239 26.32 2.07 -3.41
N ARG A 240 25.77 1.25 -4.29
CA ARG A 240 24.39 0.78 -4.24
C ARG A 240 24.09 -0.06 -3.00
N THR A 241 24.96 -1.01 -2.69
CA THR A 241 24.78 -1.90 -1.55
C THR A 241 24.98 -1.17 -0.21
N ILE A 242 25.89 -0.21 -0.16
CA ILE A 242 26.13 0.64 1.01
C ILE A 242 24.96 1.60 1.22
N SER A 243 24.43 2.20 0.16
CA SER A 243 23.21 3.03 0.23
C SER A 243 22.03 2.27 0.82
N SER A 244 21.85 1.00 0.42
CA SER A 244 20.80 0.14 0.98
C SER A 244 20.98 -0.15 2.48
N ALA A 245 22.21 -0.12 3.00
CA ALA A 245 22.45 -0.21 4.43
C ALA A 245 22.11 1.11 5.14
N VAL A 246 22.55 2.23 4.58
CA VAL A 246 22.25 3.58 5.12
C VAL A 246 20.75 3.82 5.23
N ASP A 247 19.95 3.40 4.26
CA ASP A 247 18.48 3.52 4.28
C ASP A 247 17.81 2.84 5.50
N LYS A 248 18.52 1.93 6.15
CA LYS A 248 18.02 1.26 7.37
C LYS A 248 18.17 2.10 8.64
N LEU A 249 18.84 3.26 8.58
CA LEU A 249 18.99 4.16 9.73
C LEU A 249 17.66 4.71 10.26
N ASP A 250 16.62 4.65 9.47
CA ASP A 250 15.26 4.96 9.93
C ASP A 250 14.69 3.92 10.93
N LYS A 251 15.29 2.72 10.98
CA LYS A 251 14.81 1.55 11.72
C LYS A 251 15.84 0.94 12.66
N LEU A 252 17.12 1.09 12.33
CA LEU A 252 18.21 0.46 13.04
C LEU A 252 19.17 1.50 13.61
N PRO A 253 19.76 1.25 14.80
CA PRO A 253 20.79 2.11 15.34
C PRO A 253 22.06 2.07 14.46
N TRP A 254 22.84 3.13 14.51
CA TRP A 254 24.08 3.25 13.73
C TRP A 254 25.02 2.06 13.86
N ALA A 255 25.16 1.50 15.07
CA ALA A 255 26.03 0.37 15.32
C ALA A 255 25.69 -0.86 14.44
N ASP A 256 24.39 -1.15 14.28
CA ASP A 256 23.91 -2.26 13.47
C ASP A 256 24.10 -1.99 11.96
N VAL A 257 23.84 -0.75 11.53
CA VAL A 257 24.06 -0.32 10.13
C VAL A 257 25.55 -0.36 9.79
N LYS A 258 26.42 0.13 10.68
CA LYS A 258 27.88 0.05 10.51
C LYS A 258 28.33 -1.41 10.40
N LYS A 259 27.83 -2.28 11.28
CA LYS A 259 28.14 -3.71 11.26
C LYS A 259 27.73 -4.36 9.94
N GLU A 260 26.55 -4.06 9.41
CA GLU A 260 26.12 -4.55 8.10
C GLU A 260 27.06 -4.08 6.98
N MET A 261 27.43 -2.79 6.99
CA MET A 261 28.35 -2.24 5.97
C MET A 261 29.73 -2.90 6.01
N THR A 262 30.26 -3.16 7.20
CA THR A 262 31.62 -3.70 7.36
C THR A 262 31.66 -5.22 7.25
N GLU A 263 30.88 -5.95 8.06
CA GLU A 263 30.94 -7.41 8.16
C GLU A 263 30.24 -8.12 6.99
N GLU A 264 29.05 -7.61 6.54
CA GLU A 264 28.27 -8.29 5.51
C GLU A 264 28.60 -7.79 4.10
N LYS A 265 28.85 -6.48 3.95
CA LYS A 265 29.13 -5.84 2.64
C LYS A 265 30.61 -5.59 2.40
N GLY A 266 31.45 -5.88 3.38
CA GLY A 266 32.90 -5.84 3.26
C GLY A 266 33.46 -4.43 2.98
N LEU A 267 32.85 -3.38 3.58
CA LEU A 267 33.38 -2.03 3.53
C LEU A 267 34.45 -1.85 4.61
N ASP A 268 35.49 -1.08 4.32
CA ASP A 268 36.48 -0.72 5.32
C ASP A 268 35.83 0.07 6.47
N GLU A 269 36.28 -0.24 7.71
CA GLU A 269 35.68 0.36 8.91
C GLU A 269 35.89 1.88 8.96
N SER A 270 37.03 2.37 8.52
CA SER A 270 37.35 3.80 8.49
C SER A 270 36.43 4.54 7.50
N VAL A 271 36.11 3.90 6.36
CA VAL A 271 35.15 4.44 5.38
C VAL A 271 33.74 4.47 5.96
N ALA A 272 33.34 3.40 6.66
CA ALA A 272 32.04 3.36 7.33
C ALA A 272 31.90 4.46 8.39
N ASP A 273 32.93 4.69 9.21
CA ASP A 273 32.94 5.76 10.21
C ASP A 273 32.78 7.14 9.56
N LYS A 274 33.50 7.39 8.48
CA LYS A 274 33.40 8.64 7.73
C LYS A 274 32.01 8.86 7.15
N ILE A 275 31.37 7.84 6.58
CA ILE A 275 29.96 7.90 6.16
C ILE A 275 29.08 8.28 7.36
N GLY A 276 29.31 7.64 8.51
CA GLY A 276 28.54 7.89 9.73
C GLY A 276 28.60 9.32 10.26
N GLU A 277 29.66 10.08 9.96
CA GLU A 277 29.74 11.51 10.31
C GLU A 277 28.72 12.33 9.54
N TYR A 278 28.48 11.99 8.27
CA TYR A 278 27.55 12.71 7.39
C TYR A 278 26.10 12.23 7.55
N VAL A 279 25.85 10.93 7.47
CA VAL A 279 24.48 10.39 7.38
C VAL A 279 23.66 10.53 8.66
N ARG A 280 24.29 10.89 9.77
CA ARG A 280 23.60 11.22 11.03
C ARG A 280 23.23 12.70 11.17
N LEU A 281 23.60 13.52 10.19
CA LEU A 281 23.24 14.94 10.18
C LEU A 281 21.78 15.09 9.77
N SER A 282 21.05 15.88 10.55
CA SER A 282 19.68 16.28 10.23
C SER A 282 19.43 17.71 10.72
N GLY A 283 18.45 18.35 10.12
CA GLY A 283 18.10 19.74 10.44
C GLY A 283 17.11 20.30 9.43
N ARG A 284 17.19 21.59 9.22
CA ARG A 284 16.46 22.30 8.16
C ARG A 284 17.45 23.07 7.29
N GLU A 285 17.14 24.32 6.96
CA GLU A 285 17.99 25.19 6.16
C GLU A 285 19.40 25.37 6.77
N GLU A 286 19.51 25.42 8.10
CA GLU A 286 20.78 25.54 8.80
C GLU A 286 21.75 24.37 8.55
N LEU A 287 21.26 23.23 8.09
CA LEU A 287 22.12 22.12 7.69
C LEU A 287 22.92 22.45 6.43
N LEU A 288 22.41 23.29 5.54
CA LEU A 288 23.16 23.75 4.35
C LEU A 288 24.45 24.46 4.73
N ASP A 289 24.42 25.31 5.76
CA ASP A 289 25.60 26.02 6.21
C ASP A 289 26.64 25.08 6.83
N LYS A 290 26.17 24.05 7.55
CA LYS A 290 27.05 22.98 8.06
C LYS A 290 27.71 22.20 6.92
N LEU A 291 26.96 21.85 5.87
CA LEU A 291 27.51 21.13 4.72
C LEU A 291 28.51 22.02 3.94
N ARG A 292 28.22 23.30 3.77
CA ARG A 292 29.13 24.27 3.14
C ARG A 292 30.44 24.45 3.90
N ALA A 293 30.40 24.27 5.22
CA ALA A 293 31.59 24.36 6.06
C ALA A 293 32.50 23.13 6.01
N LEU A 294 32.15 22.08 5.24
CA LEU A 294 32.92 20.86 5.08
C LEU A 294 33.75 20.90 3.78
N PRO A 295 35.06 21.26 3.83
CA PRO A 295 35.85 21.48 2.62
C PRO A 295 35.97 20.25 1.74
N GLU A 296 36.12 19.06 2.36
CA GLU A 296 36.23 17.79 1.61
C GLU A 296 34.95 17.51 0.80
N LEU A 297 33.78 17.68 1.40
CA LEU A 297 32.51 17.50 0.73
C LEU A 297 32.33 18.52 -0.40
N MET A 298 32.62 19.78 -0.11
CA MET A 298 32.47 20.88 -1.08
C MET A 298 33.54 20.90 -2.17
N ALA A 299 34.55 20.05 -2.11
CA ALA A 299 35.45 19.80 -3.24
C ALA A 299 34.75 19.02 -4.38
N SER A 300 33.67 18.29 -4.09
CA SER A 300 32.86 17.58 -5.09
C SER A 300 31.90 18.52 -5.80
N SER A 301 31.93 18.55 -7.14
CA SER A 301 30.95 19.30 -7.95
C SER A 301 29.52 18.83 -7.71
N LYS A 302 29.31 17.53 -7.48
CA LYS A 302 28.00 16.94 -7.14
C LYS A 302 27.45 17.53 -5.85
N ALA A 303 28.31 17.67 -4.81
CA ALA A 303 27.90 18.29 -3.57
C ALA A 303 27.53 19.77 -3.75
N GLN A 304 28.33 20.52 -4.50
CA GLN A 304 28.05 21.93 -4.79
C GLN A 304 26.69 22.10 -5.50
N GLU A 305 26.43 21.30 -6.54
CA GLU A 305 25.16 21.32 -7.27
C GLU A 305 23.98 20.93 -6.36
N GLY A 306 24.11 19.84 -5.61
CA GLY A 306 23.06 19.39 -4.71
C GLY A 306 22.75 20.39 -3.58
N VAL A 307 23.77 21.04 -3.01
CA VAL A 307 23.59 22.10 -1.99
C VAL A 307 22.92 23.34 -2.61
N ALA A 308 23.27 23.71 -3.85
CA ALA A 308 22.62 24.80 -4.57
C ALA A 308 21.14 24.50 -4.87
N ASP A 309 20.82 23.28 -5.30
CA ASP A 309 19.46 22.83 -5.53
C ASP A 309 18.65 22.90 -4.22
N MET A 310 19.21 22.40 -3.12
CA MET A 310 18.54 22.45 -1.80
C MET A 310 18.35 23.88 -1.28
N ASP A 311 19.25 24.80 -1.57
CA ASP A 311 19.10 26.23 -1.23
C ASP A 311 17.88 26.84 -1.97
N LEU A 312 17.73 26.53 -3.25
CA LEU A 312 16.54 26.91 -4.03
C LEU A 312 15.27 26.26 -3.47
N PHE A 313 15.34 24.98 -3.13
CA PHE A 313 14.20 24.26 -2.54
C PHE A 313 13.71 24.97 -1.27
N PHE A 314 14.59 25.31 -0.33
CA PHE A 314 14.21 25.98 0.91
C PHE A 314 13.61 27.37 0.67
N LYS A 315 14.09 28.12 -0.34
CA LYS A 315 13.48 29.39 -0.76
C LYS A 315 12.03 29.18 -1.21
N TYR A 316 11.78 28.16 -2.05
CA TYR A 316 10.43 27.84 -2.51
C TYR A 316 9.56 27.24 -1.40
N ALA A 317 10.11 26.43 -0.51
CA ALA A 317 9.41 25.89 0.65
C ALA A 317 8.86 26.99 1.58
N LYS A 318 9.60 28.09 1.74
CA LYS A 318 9.11 29.30 2.44
C LYS A 318 7.93 29.94 1.72
N ILE A 319 8.00 30.08 0.39
CA ILE A 319 6.91 30.66 -0.43
C ILE A 319 5.65 29.81 -0.37
N TYR A 320 5.81 28.47 -0.41
CA TYR A 320 4.71 27.52 -0.32
C TYR A 320 4.19 27.29 1.12
N ASN A 321 4.80 27.90 2.14
CA ASN A 321 4.46 27.72 3.55
C ASN A 321 4.51 26.25 4.01
N ILE A 322 5.56 25.51 3.60
CA ILE A 322 5.74 24.09 3.93
C ILE A 322 6.98 23.83 4.79
N LEU A 323 7.74 24.86 5.14
CA LEU A 323 9.01 24.72 5.84
C LEU A 323 8.88 23.97 7.18
N ASP A 324 7.77 24.17 7.90
CA ASP A 324 7.54 23.54 9.20
C ASP A 324 7.30 22.03 9.11
N TYR A 325 6.92 21.55 7.94
CA TYR A 325 6.70 20.13 7.66
C TYR A 325 7.96 19.42 7.16
N VAL A 326 9.04 20.15 6.85
CA VAL A 326 10.23 19.59 6.17
C VAL A 326 11.37 19.38 7.16
N SER A 327 12.05 18.24 7.03
CA SER A 327 13.32 17.93 7.71
C SER A 327 14.35 17.50 6.67
N PHE A 328 15.47 18.20 6.59
CA PHE A 328 16.61 17.79 5.77
C PHE A 328 17.39 16.72 6.53
N ASP A 329 17.33 15.48 6.06
CA ASP A 329 17.81 14.29 6.77
C ASP A 329 18.77 13.50 5.88
N MET A 330 20.06 13.55 6.22
CA MET A 330 21.10 12.88 5.45
C MET A 330 21.03 11.35 5.51
N SER A 331 20.26 10.78 6.45
CA SER A 331 20.02 9.34 6.54
C SER A 331 19.04 8.83 5.47
N LEU A 332 18.25 9.71 4.86
CA LEU A 332 17.32 9.34 3.80
C LEU A 332 18.08 8.99 2.52
N ALA A 333 18.25 7.70 2.27
CA ALA A 333 19.01 7.15 1.14
C ALA A 333 18.16 6.29 0.19
N ARG A 334 16.84 6.41 0.29
CA ARG A 334 15.84 5.58 -0.38
C ARG A 334 15.73 5.82 -1.88
N GLY A 335 15.32 4.78 -2.62
CA GLY A 335 14.94 4.89 -4.03
C GLY A 335 16.12 5.23 -4.95
N LEU A 336 17.32 4.78 -4.64
CA LEU A 336 18.54 5.19 -5.33
C LEU A 336 18.69 4.69 -6.76
N ASP A 337 17.86 3.79 -7.25
CA ASP A 337 18.08 3.16 -8.55
C ASP A 337 17.74 4.08 -9.74
N TYR A 338 16.76 4.97 -9.61
CA TYR A 338 16.35 5.87 -10.68
C TYR A 338 16.26 7.36 -10.28
N TYR A 339 16.38 7.70 -8.99
CA TYR A 339 16.37 9.10 -8.57
C TYR A 339 17.68 9.80 -8.89
N THR A 340 17.60 11.03 -9.38
CA THR A 340 18.72 11.84 -9.87
C THR A 340 18.90 13.17 -9.13
N GLY A 341 17.93 13.58 -8.34
CA GLY A 341 17.89 14.87 -7.64
C GLY A 341 17.37 14.74 -6.22
N ILE A 342 16.43 15.61 -5.86
CA ILE A 342 15.77 15.56 -4.55
C ILE A 342 15.01 14.24 -4.36
N ILE A 343 15.05 13.74 -3.13
CA ILE A 343 14.25 12.60 -2.65
C ILE A 343 13.52 13.02 -1.38
N TYR A 344 12.33 12.48 -1.18
CA TYR A 344 11.53 12.81 0.00
C TYR A 344 10.64 11.66 0.44
N GLU A 345 10.32 11.65 1.74
CA GLU A 345 9.49 10.64 2.38
C GLU A 345 8.69 11.26 3.52
N ALA A 346 7.38 11.09 3.51
CA ALA A 346 6.52 11.51 4.61
C ALA A 346 6.38 10.38 5.63
N VAL A 347 6.67 10.69 6.88
CA VAL A 347 6.56 9.78 8.03
C VAL A 347 5.76 10.42 9.16
N LEU A 348 5.01 9.61 9.92
CA LEU A 348 4.33 10.10 11.13
C LEU A 348 5.35 10.37 12.23
N THR A 349 5.11 11.45 13.00
CA THR A 349 5.87 11.69 14.24
C THR A 349 5.33 10.78 15.36
N GLU A 350 6.21 10.39 16.31
CA GLU A 350 5.90 9.39 17.34
C GLU A 350 4.72 9.78 18.26
N GLU A 351 4.42 11.05 18.40
CA GLU A 351 3.33 11.56 19.23
C GLU A 351 1.92 11.12 18.78
N ASN A 352 1.76 10.65 17.55
CA ASN A 352 0.47 10.30 16.96
C ASN A 352 0.21 8.79 16.83
N VAL A 353 1.18 7.97 17.11
CA VAL A 353 0.97 6.53 17.21
C VAL A 353 0.47 6.27 18.63
N ARG A 354 -0.87 6.19 18.83
CA ARG A 354 -1.40 5.72 20.12
C ARG A 354 -0.69 4.42 20.47
N PRO A 355 -0.07 4.30 21.67
CA PRO A 355 0.46 3.02 22.10
C PRO A 355 -0.72 2.06 22.22
N THR A 356 -0.83 1.09 21.35
CA THR A 356 -1.42 -0.18 21.74
C THR A 356 -0.49 -0.70 22.84
N GLU A 357 -1.02 -0.94 24.03
CA GLU A 357 -0.31 -1.37 25.23
C GLU A 357 0.86 -2.30 24.90
N ALA A 358 2.05 -1.97 25.44
CA ALA A 358 3.35 -2.55 25.24
C ALA A 358 4.15 -1.95 24.06
N GLN A 359 4.88 -0.87 24.35
CA GLN A 359 6.07 -0.53 23.57
C GLN A 359 7.23 -1.45 24.02
N PRO A 360 7.79 -2.27 23.15
CA PRO A 360 9.16 -2.74 23.34
C PRO A 360 10.10 -1.62 22.89
N THR A 361 11.04 -1.29 23.74
CA THR A 361 12.22 -0.50 23.43
C THR A 361 12.89 -1.01 22.15
N ALA A 362 13.31 -0.08 21.31
CA ALA A 362 13.93 -0.29 20.01
C ALA A 362 15.10 -1.31 20.06
N THR A 363 14.79 -2.54 19.79
CA THR A 363 15.75 -3.54 19.36
C THR A 363 15.25 -4.11 18.04
N GLY A 364 15.91 -3.71 16.96
CA GLY A 364 15.50 -4.02 15.59
C GLY A 364 15.79 -5.45 15.15
N ALA A 365 15.41 -6.44 15.95
CA ALA A 365 15.40 -7.82 15.49
C ALA A 365 13.99 -8.18 15.01
N LYS A 366 13.85 -8.53 13.75
CA LYS A 366 12.64 -9.18 13.22
C LYS A 366 12.57 -10.56 13.87
N GLU A 367 11.83 -10.70 14.97
CA GLU A 367 11.46 -12.03 15.43
C GLU A 367 10.48 -12.62 14.43
N VAL A 368 10.96 -13.60 13.69
CA VAL A 368 10.13 -14.43 12.81
C VAL A 368 9.50 -15.51 13.68
N LYS A 369 8.19 -15.53 13.79
CA LYS A 369 7.47 -16.64 14.44
C LYS A 369 7.82 -17.96 13.73
N GLU A 370 7.86 -19.06 14.47
CA GLU A 370 7.96 -20.40 13.90
C GLU A 370 6.92 -20.57 12.78
N GLY A 371 7.37 -20.65 11.52
CA GLY A 371 6.51 -20.65 10.33
C GLY A 371 6.72 -19.49 9.35
N GLY A 372 7.64 -18.55 9.61
CA GLY A 372 8.00 -17.48 8.67
C GLY A 372 7.03 -16.29 8.62
N GLU A 373 6.15 -16.13 9.59
CA GLU A 373 5.26 -14.97 9.73
C GLU A 373 5.91 -13.85 10.53
N ILE A 374 5.76 -12.60 10.05
CA ILE A 374 6.24 -11.40 10.75
C ILE A 374 5.31 -11.12 11.93
N ASP A 375 5.86 -10.79 13.10
CA ASP A 375 5.07 -10.22 14.20
C ASP A 375 4.67 -8.78 13.84
N GLU A 376 3.41 -8.60 13.43
CA GLU A 376 2.89 -7.31 13.00
C GLU A 376 2.89 -6.25 14.12
N SER A 377 2.94 -6.66 15.39
CA SER A 377 3.01 -5.72 16.52
C SER A 377 4.34 -4.95 16.56
N GLN A 378 5.40 -5.54 16.02
CA GLN A 378 6.75 -4.98 15.95
C GLN A 378 6.98 -4.12 14.68
N VAL A 379 6.04 -4.13 13.73
CA VAL A 379 6.17 -3.37 12.48
C VAL A 379 5.62 -1.96 12.66
N ARG A 380 6.46 -0.95 12.48
CA ARG A 380 6.02 0.47 12.42
C ARG A 380 5.25 0.73 11.11
N VAL A 381 4.36 1.72 11.14
CA VAL A 381 3.69 2.22 9.94
C VAL A 381 4.74 2.94 9.08
N GLY A 382 5.48 2.40 8.26
CA GLY A 382 6.54 3.08 7.47
C GLY A 382 6.07 4.35 6.74
N SER A 383 6.78 4.78 5.70
CA SER A 383 6.41 5.96 4.91
C SER A 383 4.99 5.90 4.37
N ILE A 384 4.25 6.98 4.51
CA ILE A 384 2.87 7.13 4.00
C ILE A 384 2.83 7.73 2.60
N ALA A 385 3.85 8.51 2.25
CA ALA A 385 4.09 8.99 0.90
C ALA A 385 5.61 9.08 0.66
N ALA A 386 6.05 8.89 -0.57
CA ALA A 386 7.45 9.01 -0.95
C ALA A 386 7.57 9.40 -2.42
N GLY A 387 8.69 10.04 -2.77
CA GLY A 387 8.93 10.47 -4.14
C GLY A 387 10.31 11.08 -4.35
N GLY A 388 10.48 11.72 -5.50
CA GLY A 388 11.72 12.39 -5.86
C GLY A 388 11.81 12.68 -7.36
N ARG A 389 12.97 13.22 -7.77
CA ARG A 389 13.30 13.55 -9.16
C ARG A 389 14.00 12.39 -9.85
N TYR A 390 13.56 12.05 -11.06
CA TYR A 390 14.05 10.92 -11.86
C TYR A 390 14.21 11.30 -13.34
N ASP A 391 15.22 12.10 -13.65
CA ASP A 391 15.39 12.74 -14.95
C ASP A 391 15.82 11.77 -16.07
N GLU A 392 16.45 10.64 -15.75
CA GLU A 392 17.01 9.74 -16.76
C GLU A 392 16.06 8.61 -17.18
N LEU A 393 15.02 8.32 -16.39
CA LEU A 393 14.18 7.15 -16.57
C LEU A 393 13.44 7.13 -17.91
N VAL A 394 12.90 8.28 -18.36
CA VAL A 394 12.25 8.42 -19.66
C VAL A 394 13.25 8.23 -20.80
N GLY A 395 14.47 8.75 -20.64
CA GLY A 395 15.55 8.62 -21.61
C GLY A 395 15.93 7.17 -21.90
N MET A 396 15.93 6.30 -20.87
CA MET A 396 16.22 4.87 -21.03
C MET A 396 15.24 4.19 -21.99
N PHE A 397 13.94 4.51 -21.90
CA PHE A 397 12.93 3.96 -22.81
C PHE A 397 12.96 4.60 -24.19
N SER A 398 13.26 5.89 -24.28
CA SER A 398 13.40 6.60 -25.55
C SER A 398 14.58 6.08 -26.38
N ALA A 399 15.67 5.68 -25.74
CA ALA A 399 16.83 5.06 -26.39
C ALA A 399 16.48 3.67 -26.95
N ALA A 400 15.76 2.85 -26.21
CA ALA A 400 15.29 1.53 -26.66
C ALA A 400 14.39 1.62 -27.89
N ARG A 401 13.44 2.57 -27.95
CA ARG A 401 12.54 2.80 -29.10
C ARG A 401 13.28 3.07 -30.40
N ARG A 402 14.46 3.69 -30.34
CA ARG A 402 15.27 4.11 -31.54
C ARG A 402 16.38 3.13 -31.91
N GLY A 403 16.36 1.90 -31.36
CA GLY A 403 17.40 0.90 -31.66
C GLY A 403 18.80 1.34 -31.26
N GLY A 404 18.97 2.05 -30.17
CA GLY A 404 20.25 2.50 -29.62
C GLY A 404 20.89 3.71 -30.35
N LYS A 405 20.26 4.27 -31.40
CA LYS A 405 20.79 5.39 -32.19
C LYS A 405 20.32 6.78 -31.72
N ALA A 406 19.87 6.94 -30.50
CA ALA A 406 19.35 8.21 -30.02
C ALA A 406 20.43 9.10 -29.38
N LYS A 407 21.14 9.87 -30.17
CA LYS A 407 21.80 11.13 -29.74
C LYS A 407 21.02 12.33 -30.27
N GLY A 408 19.78 12.50 -29.84
CA GLY A 408 18.99 13.70 -30.08
C GLY A 408 18.74 14.44 -28.77
N LYS A 409 18.94 15.75 -28.73
CA LYS A 409 18.78 16.65 -27.58
C LYS A 409 17.42 16.57 -26.88
N ASN A 410 16.42 15.87 -27.46
CA ASN A 410 15.02 15.79 -26.96
C ASN A 410 14.58 14.37 -26.52
N SER A 411 15.51 13.45 -26.21
CA SER A 411 15.13 12.09 -25.83
C SER A 411 14.90 11.92 -24.33
N ASN A 412 15.34 12.84 -23.50
CA ASN A 412 15.22 12.80 -22.06
C ASN A 412 14.24 13.86 -21.57
N VAL A 413 13.20 13.44 -20.86
CA VAL A 413 12.19 14.32 -20.24
C VAL A 413 12.38 14.22 -18.73
N PRO A 414 12.86 15.28 -18.07
CA PRO A 414 12.99 15.30 -16.62
C PRO A 414 11.63 15.11 -15.93
N CYS A 415 11.63 14.34 -14.85
CA CYS A 415 10.43 14.04 -14.11
C CYS A 415 10.67 14.18 -12.60
N VAL A 416 9.65 14.63 -11.89
CA VAL A 416 9.59 14.62 -10.44
C VAL A 416 8.18 14.23 -10.01
N GLY A 417 8.03 13.43 -8.96
CA GLY A 417 6.71 13.00 -8.54
C GLY A 417 6.66 12.47 -7.12
N ILE A 418 5.45 12.23 -6.66
CA ILE A 418 5.17 11.67 -5.33
C ILE A 418 4.08 10.60 -5.43
N SER A 419 4.22 9.57 -4.62
CA SER A 419 3.29 8.46 -4.49
C SER A 419 2.77 8.35 -3.06
N PHE A 420 1.46 8.23 -2.90
CA PHE A 420 0.77 8.01 -1.61
C PHE A 420 0.31 6.56 -1.52
N GLY A 421 0.65 5.90 -0.40
CA GLY A 421 0.20 4.53 -0.09
C GLY A 421 -1.16 4.51 0.59
N VAL A 422 -2.23 4.22 -0.16
CA VAL A 422 -3.61 4.30 0.32
C VAL A 422 -3.87 3.39 1.52
N GLU A 423 -3.37 2.17 1.53
CA GLU A 423 -3.62 1.21 2.61
C GLU A 423 -3.01 1.65 3.94
N ARG A 424 -1.84 2.30 3.89
CA ARG A 424 -1.22 2.89 5.09
C ARG A 424 -2.00 4.09 5.60
N ILE A 425 -2.36 5.00 4.71
CA ILE A 425 -3.21 6.16 5.04
C ILE A 425 -4.56 5.67 5.59
N TYR A 426 -5.17 4.67 4.96
CA TYR A 426 -6.42 4.07 5.43
C TYR A 426 -6.29 3.49 6.84
N SER A 427 -5.22 2.75 7.14
CA SER A 427 -4.98 2.22 8.49
C SER A 427 -4.88 3.33 9.54
N ILE A 428 -4.22 4.43 9.21
CA ILE A 428 -4.07 5.60 10.08
C ILE A 428 -5.42 6.29 10.29
N VAL A 429 -6.13 6.61 9.22
CA VAL A 429 -7.43 7.28 9.28
C VAL A 429 -8.43 6.41 10.06
N MET A 430 -8.47 5.10 9.83
CA MET A 430 -9.34 4.18 10.56
C MET A 430 -9.03 4.12 12.06
N SER A 431 -7.77 4.21 12.46
CA SER A 431 -7.38 4.21 13.88
C SER A 431 -7.76 5.50 14.61
N ARG A 432 -7.94 6.60 13.87
CA ARG A 432 -8.31 7.92 14.40
C ARG A 432 -9.81 8.20 14.40
N LEU A 433 -10.56 7.54 13.51
CA LEU A 433 -12.01 7.74 13.43
C LEU A 433 -12.72 7.06 14.60
N PRO A 434 -13.63 7.76 15.31
CA PRO A 434 -14.53 7.13 16.25
C PRO A 434 -15.37 6.07 15.50
N ALA A 435 -15.60 4.93 16.14
CA ALA A 435 -16.36 3.82 15.53
C ALA A 435 -17.75 4.24 15.00
N GLU A 436 -18.35 5.24 15.63
CA GLU A 436 -19.65 5.81 15.28
C GLU A 436 -19.65 6.70 14.03
N THR A 437 -18.48 7.15 13.58
CA THR A 437 -18.36 8.09 12.46
C THR A 437 -18.39 7.40 11.09
N ILE A 438 -18.20 6.10 11.05
CA ILE A 438 -18.14 5.34 9.80
C ILE A 438 -19.55 4.98 9.38
N LYS A 439 -20.13 5.75 8.46
CA LYS A 439 -21.51 5.59 7.98
C LYS A 439 -21.53 5.08 6.54
N ALA A 440 -22.52 4.26 6.21
CA ALA A 440 -22.76 3.92 4.82
C ALA A 440 -23.32 5.14 4.07
N ASN A 441 -22.91 5.31 2.82
CA ASN A 441 -23.38 6.43 1.98
C ASN A 441 -24.69 6.06 1.28
N LYS A 442 -25.74 5.71 2.06
CA LYS A 442 -27.06 5.36 1.52
C LYS A 442 -28.16 5.58 2.56
N THR A 443 -29.39 5.68 2.08
CA THR A 443 -30.60 5.89 2.88
C THR A 443 -31.59 4.75 2.66
N GLN A 444 -32.17 4.21 3.74
CA GLN A 444 -33.18 3.16 3.67
C GLN A 444 -34.57 3.79 3.43
N VAL A 445 -35.27 3.34 2.41
CA VAL A 445 -36.55 3.95 1.99
C VAL A 445 -37.57 2.95 1.44
N ALA A 446 -38.80 3.39 1.21
CA ALA A 446 -39.79 2.64 0.45
C ALA A 446 -39.60 2.81 -1.07
N LEU A 447 -40.03 1.83 -1.86
CA LEU A 447 -39.79 1.74 -3.30
C LEU A 447 -40.12 3.03 -4.09
N LYS A 448 -41.29 3.66 -3.85
CA LYS A 448 -41.70 4.89 -4.54
C LYS A 448 -40.80 6.08 -4.24
N ILE A 449 -40.26 6.16 -3.03
CA ILE A 449 -39.39 7.24 -2.59
C ILE A 449 -37.96 7.02 -3.09
N ALA A 450 -37.54 5.79 -3.24
CA ALA A 450 -36.22 5.47 -3.76
C ALA A 450 -35.96 6.09 -5.14
N THR A 451 -36.96 6.04 -6.04
CA THR A 451 -36.84 6.65 -7.37
C THR A 451 -36.66 8.17 -7.28
N GLU A 452 -37.43 8.85 -6.44
CA GLU A 452 -37.32 10.31 -6.24
C GLU A 452 -35.95 10.72 -5.71
N LEU A 453 -35.40 9.91 -4.80
CA LEU A 453 -34.06 10.14 -4.24
C LEU A 453 -32.95 9.89 -5.26
N TRP A 454 -33.06 8.82 -6.05
CA TRP A 454 -32.11 8.53 -7.12
C TRP A 454 -32.08 9.61 -8.19
N ASP A 455 -33.28 10.07 -8.63
CA ASP A 455 -33.39 11.17 -9.59
C ASP A 455 -32.79 12.48 -9.06
N ALA A 456 -32.80 12.66 -7.73
CA ALA A 456 -32.16 13.79 -7.06
C ALA A 456 -30.68 13.59 -6.75
N GLY A 457 -30.10 12.45 -7.14
CA GLY A 457 -28.69 12.09 -6.87
C GLY A 457 -28.41 11.65 -5.45
N ILE A 458 -29.44 11.30 -4.66
CA ILE A 458 -29.29 10.83 -3.28
C ILE A 458 -29.23 9.29 -3.27
N PRO A 459 -28.13 8.66 -2.82
CA PRO A 459 -28.04 7.21 -2.70
C PRO A 459 -29.11 6.66 -1.75
N ALA A 460 -29.94 5.75 -2.22
CA ALA A 460 -31.03 5.17 -1.46
C ALA A 460 -31.16 3.67 -1.70
N GLU A 461 -31.63 2.95 -0.70
CA GLU A 461 -31.87 1.52 -0.73
C GLU A 461 -33.23 1.20 -0.11
N PHE A 462 -33.80 0.07 -0.46
CA PHE A 462 -35.02 -0.45 0.14
C PHE A 462 -34.97 -1.97 0.22
N THR A 463 -35.79 -2.57 1.11
CA THR A 463 -35.87 -4.01 1.26
C THR A 463 -36.67 -4.64 0.10
N TYR A 464 -36.07 -5.60 -0.63
CA TYR A 464 -36.68 -6.33 -1.75
C TYR A 464 -37.75 -7.34 -1.29
N LYS A 465 -38.75 -6.89 -0.52
CA LYS A 465 -39.91 -7.68 -0.08
C LYS A 465 -41.19 -6.90 -0.27
N VAL A 466 -42.28 -7.57 -0.66
CA VAL A 466 -43.60 -6.93 -0.86
C VAL A 466 -44.16 -6.36 0.45
N LYS A 467 -43.91 -7.05 1.57
CA LYS A 467 -44.33 -6.63 2.92
C LYS A 467 -43.16 -6.76 3.88
N PRO A 468 -42.19 -5.84 3.86
CA PRO A 468 -41.07 -5.90 4.76
C PRO A 468 -41.51 -5.53 6.19
N ARG A 469 -40.99 -6.27 7.19
CA ARG A 469 -41.20 -5.89 8.60
C ARG A 469 -40.33 -4.68 8.94
N LEU A 470 -40.90 -3.66 9.59
CA LEU A 470 -40.19 -2.44 9.95
C LEU A 470 -38.92 -2.72 10.77
N GLN A 471 -39.01 -3.63 11.74
CA GLN A 471 -37.85 -4.03 12.55
C GLN A 471 -36.71 -4.63 11.70
N SER A 472 -37.03 -5.39 10.67
CA SER A 472 -36.00 -5.94 9.75
C SER A 472 -35.29 -4.83 8.97
N GLN A 473 -36.00 -3.76 8.60
CA GLN A 473 -35.41 -2.60 7.93
C GLN A 473 -34.51 -1.79 8.87
N TYR A 474 -34.90 -1.61 10.12
CA TYR A 474 -34.07 -0.98 11.14
C TYR A 474 -32.80 -1.80 11.41
N ASN A 475 -32.92 -3.13 11.53
CA ASN A 475 -31.75 -3.99 11.70
C ASN A 475 -30.79 -3.88 10.51
N THR A 476 -31.29 -3.73 9.29
CA THR A 476 -30.45 -3.46 8.12
C THR A 476 -29.74 -2.12 8.25
N CYS A 477 -30.45 -1.06 8.68
CA CYS A 477 -29.82 0.24 8.92
C CYS A 477 -28.69 0.16 9.94
N ASP A 478 -28.91 -0.58 11.04
CA ASP A 478 -27.92 -0.75 12.10
C ASP A 478 -26.72 -1.57 11.62
N GLN A 479 -26.95 -2.69 10.92
CA GLN A 479 -25.90 -3.57 10.40
C GLN A 479 -25.02 -2.88 9.36
N GLU A 480 -25.65 -2.12 8.46
CA GLU A 480 -24.96 -1.44 7.37
C GLU A 480 -24.60 0.02 7.70
N VAL A 481 -24.89 0.44 8.94
CA VAL A 481 -24.58 1.79 9.46
C VAL A 481 -25.18 2.90 8.56
N ILE A 482 -26.42 2.70 8.12
CA ILE A 482 -27.16 3.67 7.31
C ILE A 482 -27.62 4.82 8.23
N PRO A 483 -27.20 6.06 7.97
CA PRO A 483 -27.42 7.17 8.92
C PRO A 483 -28.87 7.67 8.93
N TRP A 484 -29.60 7.54 7.84
CA TRP A 484 -30.94 8.09 7.69
C TRP A 484 -31.92 7.06 7.13
N ALA A 485 -33.13 7.03 7.69
CA ALA A 485 -34.24 6.26 7.19
C ALA A 485 -35.41 7.19 6.85
N VAL A 486 -36.02 7.01 5.68
CA VAL A 486 -37.26 7.68 5.32
C VAL A 486 -38.43 6.69 5.49
N LEU A 487 -39.30 7.00 6.40
CA LEU A 487 -40.47 6.19 6.74
C LEU A 487 -41.70 6.76 6.08
N ILE A 488 -42.52 5.87 5.51
CA ILE A 488 -43.81 6.21 4.91
C ILE A 488 -44.80 5.12 5.29
N GLY A 489 -45.75 5.46 6.11
CA GLY A 489 -46.90 4.66 6.47
C GLY A 489 -48.17 5.14 5.82
N SER A 490 -49.33 4.53 6.16
CA SER A 490 -50.64 4.92 5.66
C SER A 490 -50.96 6.37 5.99
N ASP A 491 -50.62 6.83 7.19
CA ASP A 491 -50.92 8.18 7.68
C ASP A 491 -50.07 9.23 6.98
N GLU A 492 -48.77 8.92 6.75
CA GLU A 492 -47.86 9.78 5.99
C GLU A 492 -48.32 9.90 4.52
N VAL A 493 -48.78 8.81 3.90
CA VAL A 493 -49.34 8.84 2.54
C VAL A 493 -50.59 9.70 2.47
N ALA A 494 -51.50 9.55 3.42
CA ALA A 494 -52.74 10.29 3.47
C ALA A 494 -52.55 11.81 3.69
N SER A 495 -51.55 12.17 4.48
CA SER A 495 -51.20 13.55 4.83
C SER A 495 -50.22 14.22 3.87
N GLY A 496 -49.66 13.49 2.89
CA GLY A 496 -48.64 14.00 1.98
C GLY A 496 -47.28 14.27 2.65
N ASN A 497 -46.99 13.59 3.76
CA ASN A 497 -45.78 13.73 4.53
C ASN A 497 -44.88 12.50 4.41
N VAL A 498 -43.66 12.60 4.95
CA VAL A 498 -42.72 11.51 5.22
C VAL A 498 -42.12 11.76 6.59
N LYS A 499 -41.59 10.71 7.22
CA LYS A 499 -40.77 10.86 8.42
C LYS A 499 -39.30 10.57 8.10
N ILE A 500 -38.41 11.50 8.43
CA ILE A 500 -36.97 11.33 8.31
C ILE A 500 -36.41 11.01 9.69
N LYS A 501 -35.85 9.81 9.85
CA LYS A 501 -35.31 9.32 11.10
C LYS A 501 -33.80 9.21 11.07
N ASN A 502 -33.13 9.78 12.08
CA ASN A 502 -31.71 9.56 12.31
C ASN A 502 -31.51 8.17 12.92
N MET A 503 -30.79 7.29 12.25
CA MET A 503 -30.50 5.93 12.71
C MET A 503 -29.19 5.86 13.52
N ALA A 504 -28.32 6.87 13.40
CA ALA A 504 -27.01 6.90 14.05
C ALA A 504 -27.07 7.47 15.48
N VAL A 505 -28.05 8.33 15.77
CA VAL A 505 -28.16 9.02 17.07
C VAL A 505 -29.61 8.94 17.54
N LYS A 506 -29.80 8.51 18.80
CA LYS A 506 -31.11 8.63 19.45
C LYS A 506 -31.24 10.05 19.96
N VAL A 507 -32.08 10.86 19.32
CA VAL A 507 -32.42 12.20 19.77
C VAL A 507 -33.66 12.11 20.63
N GLU A 508 -33.58 12.58 21.87
CA GLU A 508 -34.72 12.59 22.81
C GLU A 508 -35.86 13.45 22.23
N GLY A 509 -37.04 12.90 22.13
CA GLY A 509 -38.20 13.54 21.49
C GLY A 509 -38.35 13.30 19.97
N GLU A 510 -37.38 12.73 19.29
CA GLU A 510 -37.42 12.38 17.85
C GLU A 510 -37.37 10.87 17.60
N GLU A 511 -37.77 10.06 18.57
CA GLU A 511 -37.69 8.59 18.49
C GLU A 511 -38.42 7.99 17.28
N GLY A 512 -39.48 8.66 16.81
CA GLY A 512 -40.24 8.30 15.62
C GLY A 512 -39.78 8.90 14.30
N GLY A 513 -38.79 9.82 14.33
CA GLY A 513 -38.37 10.64 13.20
C GLY A 513 -39.13 11.96 13.07
N VAL A 514 -38.57 12.91 12.34
CA VAL A 514 -39.13 14.24 12.06
C VAL A 514 -40.08 14.15 10.88
N THR A 515 -41.30 14.66 11.04
CA THR A 515 -42.30 14.72 9.96
C THR A 515 -41.97 15.90 9.04
N VAL A 516 -41.83 15.64 7.74
CA VAL A 516 -41.50 16.60 6.70
C VAL A 516 -42.51 16.45 5.56
N LYS A 517 -42.89 17.54 4.92
CA LYS A 517 -43.68 17.44 3.68
C LYS A 517 -42.90 16.70 2.60
N ARG A 518 -43.54 15.82 1.86
CA ARG A 518 -42.88 15.06 0.80
C ARG A 518 -42.21 15.96 -0.24
N SER A 519 -42.78 17.14 -0.53
CA SER A 519 -42.17 18.15 -1.41
C SER A 519 -40.79 18.62 -0.92
N ASP A 520 -40.59 18.65 0.38
CA ASP A 520 -39.41 19.23 1.01
C ASP A 520 -38.37 18.15 1.41
N MET A 521 -38.73 16.87 1.21
CA MET A 521 -37.89 15.70 1.60
C MET A 521 -36.51 15.74 0.99
N ILE A 522 -36.41 16.08 -0.29
CA ILE A 522 -35.10 16.06 -1.01
C ILE A 522 -34.17 17.15 -0.47
N SER A 523 -34.68 18.37 -0.30
CA SER A 523 -33.89 19.49 0.25
C SER A 523 -33.44 19.22 1.68
N GLU A 524 -34.33 18.68 2.50
CA GLU A 524 -34.05 18.32 3.88
C GLU A 524 -32.97 17.20 3.99
N LEU A 525 -33.08 16.15 3.16
CA LEU A 525 -32.10 15.08 3.13
C LEU A 525 -30.73 15.53 2.62
N LYS A 526 -30.68 16.38 1.59
CA LYS A 526 -29.42 16.96 1.10
C LYS A 526 -28.73 17.75 2.20
N GLN A 527 -29.46 18.60 2.91
CA GLN A 527 -28.91 19.36 4.03
C GLN A 527 -28.36 18.44 5.14
N ARG A 528 -29.09 17.38 5.50
CA ARG A 528 -28.69 16.42 6.55
C ARG A 528 -27.52 15.53 6.13
N LEU A 529 -27.36 15.26 4.85
CA LEU A 529 -26.29 14.48 4.26
C LEU A 529 -25.06 15.34 3.93
N GLY A 530 -25.20 16.67 3.93
CA GLY A 530 -24.13 17.58 3.53
C GLY A 530 -23.86 17.57 2.02
N LEU A 531 -24.89 17.37 1.20
CA LEU A 531 -24.87 17.32 -0.27
C LEU A 531 -25.28 18.65 -0.89
#